data_96c37f6d0b6ffca9a1e22be8ba82eeb4
#
_entry.id   96c37f6d0b6ffca9a1e22be8ba82eeb4
#
_cell.length_a   1.000
_cell.length_b   1.000
_cell.length_c   1.000
_cell.angle_alpha   90.00
_cell.angle_beta   90.00
_cell.angle_gamma   90.00
#
_symmetry.space_group_name_H-M   'P 1'
#
loop_
_entity.id
_entity.type
_entity.pdbx_description
1 polymer ?
#
loop_
_entity_poly.entity_id
_entity_poly.type
_entity_poly.pdbx_seq_one_letter_code
_entity_poly.pdbx_strand_id
1 'polypeptide(L)'
;MLKMASLFLGAAAAVALAVLPASGSQDNSASKGNAEKKGDTKMTKTPSGLQYQDTVVGTGANPKTGQTCVMHYTGWLWENDAKGKKFDSSVDRGRPYEFPLGRGKVIKGWDEGIAGMKVGGKRTLLIPPELGYGARGYGGGLIPPNATLIFDVELLGVK
;
A
#
# COMPACT_ATOMS: atom_id res chain seq x y z
N MET A 1 -43.35 42.40 0.37
CA MET A 1 -43.52 43.21 1.59
C MET A 1 -42.32 42.91 2.48
N LEU A 2 -41.35 43.82 2.48
CA LEU A 2 -41.11 44.92 3.44
C LEU A 2 -40.64 44.34 4.77
N LYS A 3 -39.47 44.56 5.24
CA LYS A 3 -38.57 45.61 5.61
C LYS A 3 -37.66 45.12 6.73
N MET A 4 -36.39 45.40 6.60
CA MET A 4 -35.52 46.36 7.35
C MET A 4 -35.02 45.83 8.68
N ALA A 5 -33.72 45.62 8.80
CA ALA A 5 -32.61 46.57 9.07
C ALA A 5 -32.53 47.01 10.52
N SER A 6 -31.34 46.82 11.12
CA SER A 6 -30.54 47.71 11.95
C SER A 6 -29.51 46.90 12.73
N LEU A 7 -28.26 46.98 12.49
CA LEU A 7 -27.20 47.93 12.77
C LEU A 7 -27.19 48.45 14.22
N PHE A 8 -26.26 47.98 15.03
CA PHE A 8 -25.57 48.80 16.01
C PHE A 8 -24.15 48.35 16.29
N LEU A 9 -23.33 49.26 16.08
CA LEU A 9 -21.91 49.48 16.27
C LEU A 9 -21.59 49.64 17.76
N GLY A 10 -20.41 49.16 18.19
CA GLY A 10 -19.90 49.45 19.52
C GLY A 10 -18.47 49.00 19.68
N ALA A 11 -17.56 49.90 19.49
CA ALA A 11 -16.13 49.77 19.59
C ALA A 11 -15.61 49.96 21.03
N ALA A 12 -14.34 49.60 21.21
CA ALA A 12 -13.31 50.11 22.10
C ALA A 12 -12.77 49.03 23.07
N ALA A 13 -11.57 48.62 22.88
CA ALA A 13 -10.25 49.18 23.10
C ALA A 13 -9.58 48.70 24.41
N ALA A 14 -8.44 48.09 24.21
CA ALA A 14 -7.16 48.20 24.87
C ALA A 14 -7.05 47.70 26.32
N VAL A 15 -6.03 46.95 26.67
CA VAL A 15 -4.65 47.29 26.98
C VAL A 15 -3.89 46.04 27.42
N ALA A 16 -2.66 45.93 26.99
CA ALA A 16 -1.63 44.97 27.29
C ALA A 16 -1.32 44.79 28.77
N LEU A 17 -0.85 43.63 29.17
CA LEU A 17 0.42 43.55 29.85
C LEU A 17 1.01 42.13 29.79
N ALA A 18 2.25 42.07 29.42
CA ALA A 18 3.10 40.90 29.41
C ALA A 18 3.49 40.45 30.80
N VAL A 19 3.57 39.14 31.02
CA VAL A 19 4.54 38.51 31.91
C VAL A 19 4.85 37.10 31.46
N LEU A 20 6.06 36.82 30.99
CA LEU A 20 6.80 35.57 31.06
C LEU A 20 7.61 35.59 32.34
N PRO A 21 8.19 34.51 32.88
CA PRO A 21 8.32 33.12 32.41
C PRO A 21 8.07 32.07 33.52
N ALA A 22 7.98 30.81 33.18
CA ALA A 22 8.57 29.75 34.00
C ALA A 22 8.77 28.48 33.21
N SER A 23 9.99 28.05 33.14
CA SER A 23 10.48 26.74 32.73
C SER A 23 9.67 25.61 33.34
N GLY A 24 9.12 24.78 32.50
CA GLY A 24 8.59 23.48 32.84
C GLY A 24 9.03 22.52 31.77
N SER A 25 10.05 21.74 32.08
CA SER A 25 10.44 20.56 31.30
C SER A 25 9.24 19.67 31.13
N GLN A 26 8.71 19.59 29.95
CA GLN A 26 7.79 18.51 29.57
C GLN A 26 8.58 17.51 28.77
N ASP A 27 8.80 16.37 29.37
CA ASP A 27 9.21 15.16 28.73
C ASP A 27 8.23 14.88 27.57
N ASN A 28 8.67 15.22 26.39
CA ASN A 28 7.99 14.87 25.18
C ASN A 28 8.25 13.39 24.90
N SER A 29 7.44 12.53 25.48
CA SER A 29 7.32 11.15 25.05
C SER A 29 6.81 11.18 23.63
N ALA A 30 7.75 11.29 22.70
CA ALA A 30 7.49 11.20 21.29
C ALA A 30 6.95 9.80 20.99
N SER A 31 5.65 9.70 20.89
CA SER A 31 5.01 8.69 20.10
C SER A 31 5.67 8.77 18.72
N LYS A 32 6.53 7.80 18.42
CA LYS A 32 7.08 7.59 17.08
C LYS A 32 5.90 7.25 16.18
N GLY A 33 5.27 8.26 15.66
CA GLY A 33 4.41 8.13 14.49
C GLY A 33 5.28 7.49 13.40
N ASN A 34 4.93 6.27 13.04
CA ASN A 34 5.52 5.56 11.92
C ASN A 34 5.21 6.37 10.67
N ALA A 35 6.12 7.24 10.26
CA ALA A 35 5.97 8.01 9.04
C ALA A 35 6.11 7.05 7.87
N GLU A 36 4.98 6.54 7.38
CA GLU A 36 4.91 5.79 6.12
C GLU A 36 5.48 6.69 5.01
N LYS A 37 6.65 6.32 4.52
CA LYS A 37 7.26 7.04 3.39
C LYS A 37 6.43 6.74 2.16
N LYS A 38 5.79 7.77 1.61
CA LYS A 38 5.10 7.66 0.32
C LYS A 38 6.07 7.11 -0.73
N GLY A 39 5.65 6.05 -1.40
CA GLY A 39 6.46 5.36 -2.41
C GLY A 39 6.66 6.17 -3.69
N ASP A 40 7.49 5.62 -4.57
CA ASP A 40 7.74 6.20 -5.89
C ASP A 40 6.50 6.08 -6.78
N THR A 41 6.24 7.11 -7.58
CA THR A 41 5.11 7.11 -8.53
C THR A 41 5.44 6.41 -9.85
N LYS A 42 6.69 6.01 -10.07
CA LYS A 42 7.15 5.37 -11.31
C LYS A 42 7.23 3.85 -11.16
N MET A 43 6.70 3.12 -12.16
CA MET A 43 6.89 1.67 -12.25
C MET A 43 8.36 1.33 -12.54
N THR A 44 8.92 0.47 -11.73
CA THR A 44 10.26 -0.11 -11.95
C THR A 44 10.09 -1.44 -12.67
N LYS A 45 10.84 -1.65 -13.76
CA LYS A 45 10.84 -2.90 -14.52
C LYS A 45 12.11 -3.69 -14.22
N THR A 46 11.93 -4.97 -13.89
CA THR A 46 13.03 -5.91 -13.68
C THR A 46 13.46 -6.60 -14.99
N PRO A 47 14.65 -7.21 -15.03
CA PRO A 47 15.09 -7.97 -16.21
C PRO A 47 14.17 -9.14 -16.59
N SER A 48 13.45 -9.72 -15.62
CA SER A 48 12.47 -10.80 -15.85
C SER A 48 11.18 -10.32 -16.53
N GLY A 49 10.96 -9.01 -16.61
CA GLY A 49 9.75 -8.40 -17.15
C GLY A 49 8.71 -8.02 -16.11
N LEU A 50 8.92 -8.36 -14.83
CA LEU A 50 8.09 -7.89 -13.74
C LEU A 50 8.16 -6.36 -13.67
N GLN A 51 7.02 -5.70 -13.46
CA GLN A 51 6.99 -4.29 -13.14
C GLN A 51 6.37 -4.10 -11.76
N TYR A 52 6.92 -3.18 -10.98
CA TYR A 52 6.39 -2.89 -9.65
C TYR A 52 6.51 -1.41 -9.30
N GLN A 53 5.69 -1.00 -8.36
CA GLN A 53 5.68 0.35 -7.82
C GLN A 53 5.42 0.26 -6.32
N ASP A 54 6.33 0.83 -5.51
CA ASP A 54 6.11 0.99 -4.09
C ASP A 54 5.18 2.18 -3.84
N THR A 55 3.97 1.90 -3.40
CA THR A 55 3.01 2.95 -2.99
C THR A 55 3.26 3.39 -1.56
N VAL A 56 3.74 2.47 -0.72
CA VAL A 56 4.24 2.74 0.63
C VAL A 56 5.51 1.91 0.84
N VAL A 57 6.58 2.55 1.26
CA VAL A 57 7.82 1.85 1.64
C VAL A 57 7.74 1.47 3.11
N GLY A 58 7.71 0.16 3.39
CA GLY A 58 7.69 -0.35 4.75
C GLY A 58 8.98 -0.04 5.52
N THR A 59 8.87 -0.04 6.84
CA THR A 59 10.00 0.24 7.76
C THR A 59 10.47 -1.00 8.52
N GLY A 60 9.74 -2.11 8.39
CA GLY A 60 10.06 -3.36 9.06
C GLY A 60 11.11 -4.20 8.34
N ALA A 61 11.21 -5.46 8.72
CA ALA A 61 12.17 -6.40 8.16
C ALA A 61 11.88 -6.74 6.68
N ASN A 62 12.93 -7.02 5.91
CA ASN A 62 12.78 -7.66 4.60
C ASN A 62 12.58 -9.17 4.79
N PRO A 63 11.64 -9.79 4.06
CA PRO A 63 11.47 -11.24 4.07
C PRO A 63 12.67 -11.92 3.42
N LYS A 64 13.08 -13.04 4.00
CA LYS A 64 14.12 -13.91 3.45
C LYS A 64 13.52 -15.14 2.82
N THR A 65 14.20 -15.70 1.83
CA THR A 65 13.80 -16.97 1.22
C THR A 65 13.56 -18.05 2.28
N GLY A 66 12.39 -18.67 2.23
CA GLY A 66 11.97 -19.72 3.16
C GLY A 66 11.16 -19.20 4.36
N GLN A 67 11.16 -17.89 4.64
CA GLN A 67 10.28 -17.33 5.65
C GLN A 67 8.84 -17.25 5.14
N THR A 68 7.88 -17.37 6.04
CA THR A 68 6.47 -17.21 5.73
C THR A 68 6.10 -15.73 5.70
N CYS A 69 5.70 -15.25 4.54
CA CYS A 69 5.11 -13.92 4.38
C CYS A 69 3.65 -13.94 4.77
N VAL A 70 3.22 -12.96 5.55
CA VAL A 70 1.82 -12.71 5.92
C VAL A 70 1.40 -11.43 5.21
N MET A 71 0.39 -11.48 4.35
CA MET A 71 0.05 -10.34 3.52
C MET A 71 -1.43 -10.26 3.14
N HIS A 72 -1.86 -9.05 2.84
CA HIS A 72 -3.08 -8.80 2.10
C HIS A 72 -2.79 -8.55 0.63
N TYR A 73 -3.71 -8.94 -0.23
CA TYR A 73 -3.65 -8.67 -1.65
C TYR A 73 -5.03 -8.56 -2.27
N THR A 74 -5.07 -7.88 -3.41
CA THR A 74 -6.17 -7.92 -4.36
C THR A 74 -5.59 -8.04 -5.76
N GLY A 75 -6.11 -8.93 -6.58
CA GLY A 75 -5.67 -9.20 -7.94
C GLY A 75 -6.75 -8.94 -8.97
N TRP A 76 -6.34 -8.32 -10.08
CA TRP A 76 -7.17 -8.05 -11.26
C TRP A 76 -6.47 -8.51 -12.53
N LEU A 77 -7.24 -8.80 -13.56
CA LEU A 77 -6.73 -8.88 -14.92
C LEU A 77 -6.26 -7.47 -15.34
N TRP A 78 -5.13 -7.40 -16.04
CA TRP A 78 -4.67 -6.16 -16.64
C TRP A 78 -5.19 -6.09 -18.07
N GLU A 79 -6.11 -5.19 -18.35
CA GLU A 79 -6.83 -5.07 -19.62
C GLU A 79 -6.90 -3.60 -20.03
N ASN A 80 -6.57 -3.29 -21.28
CA ASN A 80 -6.63 -1.93 -21.84
C ASN A 80 -5.88 -0.89 -20.95
N ASP A 81 -4.68 -1.27 -20.48
CA ASP A 81 -3.84 -0.44 -19.62
C ASP A 81 -4.50 -0.02 -18.29
N ALA A 82 -5.42 -0.83 -17.79
CA ALA A 82 -6.14 -0.59 -16.55
C ALA A 82 -6.42 -1.89 -15.76
N LYS A 83 -6.80 -1.73 -14.49
CA LYS A 83 -7.36 -2.82 -13.67
C LYS A 83 -8.71 -3.23 -14.25
N GLY A 84 -8.79 -4.42 -14.80
CA GLY A 84 -10.00 -5.03 -15.31
C GLY A 84 -10.76 -5.83 -14.25
N LYS A 85 -11.19 -7.05 -14.61
CA LYS A 85 -11.93 -7.92 -13.71
C LYS A 85 -11.09 -8.34 -12.51
N LYS A 86 -11.60 -8.08 -11.29
CA LYS A 86 -11.05 -8.64 -10.05
C LYS A 86 -11.30 -10.14 -10.01
N PHE A 87 -10.26 -10.93 -9.76
CA PHE A 87 -10.37 -12.38 -9.70
C PHE A 87 -10.12 -12.97 -8.32
N ASP A 88 -9.40 -12.27 -7.45
CA ASP A 88 -9.13 -12.74 -6.08
C ASP A 88 -8.76 -11.61 -5.14
N SER A 89 -9.11 -11.74 -3.84
CA SER A 89 -8.75 -10.80 -2.79
C SER A 89 -8.78 -11.46 -1.42
N SER A 90 -7.66 -11.36 -0.69
CA SER A 90 -7.61 -11.75 0.72
C SER A 90 -8.34 -10.75 1.61
N VAL A 91 -8.43 -9.50 1.18
CA VAL A 91 -9.19 -8.44 1.89
C VAL A 91 -10.67 -8.77 1.89
N ASP A 92 -11.22 -9.17 0.74
CA ASP A 92 -12.63 -9.57 0.62
C ASP A 92 -12.95 -10.81 1.49
N ARG A 93 -11.97 -11.70 1.70
CA ARG A 93 -12.09 -12.86 2.59
C ARG A 93 -11.92 -12.52 4.08
N GLY A 94 -11.51 -11.30 4.40
CA GLY A 94 -11.30 -10.84 5.77
C GLY A 94 -10.15 -11.53 6.52
N ARG A 95 -9.22 -12.19 5.81
CA ARG A 95 -8.06 -12.85 6.41
C ARG A 95 -6.82 -12.73 5.53
N PRO A 96 -5.64 -12.50 6.13
CA PRO A 96 -4.37 -12.49 5.41
C PRO A 96 -4.08 -13.82 4.73
N TYR A 97 -3.28 -13.77 3.69
CA TYR A 97 -2.71 -14.93 3.01
C TYR A 97 -1.29 -15.16 3.48
N GLU A 98 -0.95 -16.41 3.75
CA GLU A 98 0.38 -16.81 4.21
C GLU A 98 1.02 -17.78 3.22
N PHE A 99 2.29 -17.55 2.88
CA PHE A 99 3.05 -18.45 2.01
C PHE A 99 4.55 -18.36 2.28
N PRO A 100 5.30 -19.45 2.08
CA PRO A 100 6.76 -19.44 2.19
C PRO A 100 7.38 -18.80 0.94
N LEU A 101 8.14 -17.71 1.13
CA LEU A 101 8.76 -16.96 0.06
C LEU A 101 9.88 -17.77 -0.64
N GLY A 102 9.94 -17.66 -1.97
CA GLY A 102 11.01 -18.26 -2.78
C GLY A 102 10.99 -19.79 -2.84
N ARG A 103 9.86 -20.40 -2.55
CA ARG A 103 9.67 -21.87 -2.60
C ARG A 103 8.78 -22.32 -3.77
N GLY A 104 8.44 -21.44 -4.68
CA GLY A 104 7.56 -21.75 -5.82
C GLY A 104 6.15 -22.16 -5.41
N LYS A 105 5.68 -21.73 -4.25
CA LYS A 105 4.30 -21.97 -3.76
C LYS A 105 3.31 -20.96 -4.28
N VAL A 106 3.82 -19.89 -4.87
CA VAL A 106 3.06 -18.79 -5.51
C VAL A 106 3.64 -18.56 -6.91
N ILE A 107 2.97 -17.74 -7.71
CA ILE A 107 3.47 -17.35 -9.03
C ILE A 107 4.83 -16.65 -8.92
N LYS A 108 5.66 -16.81 -9.93
CA LYS A 108 7.05 -16.29 -9.95
C LYS A 108 7.12 -14.78 -9.69
N GLY A 109 6.16 -14.04 -10.24
CA GLY A 109 6.08 -12.60 -10.03
C GLY A 109 5.90 -12.20 -8.56
N TRP A 110 5.28 -13.04 -7.74
CA TRP A 110 5.18 -12.84 -6.29
C TRP A 110 6.47 -13.17 -5.56
N ASP A 111 7.06 -14.33 -5.84
CA ASP A 111 8.34 -14.72 -5.24
C ASP A 111 9.43 -13.68 -5.50
N GLU A 112 9.43 -13.06 -6.68
CA GLU A 112 10.35 -11.99 -7.04
C GLU A 112 9.93 -10.63 -6.45
N GLY A 113 8.67 -10.25 -6.65
CA GLY A 113 8.18 -8.92 -6.31
C GLY A 113 8.07 -8.65 -4.81
N ILE A 114 7.82 -9.68 -4.00
CA ILE A 114 7.66 -9.54 -2.56
C ILE A 114 9.01 -9.62 -1.83
N ALA A 115 10.01 -10.31 -2.40
CA ALA A 115 11.35 -10.42 -1.81
C ALA A 115 12.03 -9.06 -1.53
N GLY A 116 11.74 -8.04 -2.33
CA GLY A 116 12.28 -6.70 -2.16
C GLY A 116 11.45 -5.77 -1.26
N MET A 117 10.34 -6.24 -0.70
CA MET A 117 9.49 -5.44 0.18
C MET A 117 10.01 -5.42 1.61
N LYS A 118 9.54 -4.46 2.38
CA LYS A 118 9.69 -4.44 3.86
C LYS A 118 8.32 -4.57 4.50
N VAL A 119 8.28 -5.19 5.67
CA VAL A 119 7.04 -5.26 6.47
C VAL A 119 6.48 -3.86 6.70
N GLY A 120 5.16 -3.72 6.51
CA GLY A 120 4.44 -2.44 6.50
C GLY A 120 4.41 -1.77 5.12
N GLY A 121 5.08 -2.34 4.12
CA GLY A 121 5.08 -1.80 2.75
C GLY A 121 3.85 -2.20 1.96
N LYS A 122 3.51 -1.35 0.99
CA LYS A 122 2.47 -1.60 -0.03
C LYS A 122 3.09 -1.43 -1.40
N ARG A 123 2.78 -2.35 -2.29
CA ARG A 123 3.34 -2.42 -3.64
C ARG A 123 2.28 -2.82 -4.65
N THR A 124 2.32 -2.21 -5.80
CA THR A 124 1.58 -2.69 -6.97
C THR A 124 2.53 -3.53 -7.82
N LEU A 125 2.09 -4.71 -8.23
CA LEU A 125 2.84 -5.63 -9.09
C LEU A 125 2.09 -5.80 -10.42
N LEU A 126 2.75 -5.52 -11.53
CA LEU A 126 2.26 -5.83 -12.88
C LEU A 126 3.05 -7.02 -13.40
N ILE A 127 2.40 -8.15 -13.53
CA ILE A 127 3.01 -9.46 -13.74
C ILE A 127 2.66 -9.97 -15.14
N PRO A 128 3.65 -10.11 -16.02
CA PRO A 128 3.43 -10.68 -17.35
C PRO A 128 3.09 -12.17 -17.25
N PRO A 129 2.49 -12.77 -18.28
CA PRO A 129 2.04 -14.16 -18.26
C PRO A 129 3.13 -15.17 -17.83
N GLU A 130 4.37 -14.96 -18.26
CA GLU A 130 5.52 -15.84 -17.99
C GLU A 130 5.87 -15.93 -16.50
N LEU A 131 5.54 -14.91 -15.74
CA LEU A 131 5.71 -14.84 -14.30
C LEU A 131 4.41 -15.08 -13.52
N GLY A 132 3.31 -15.30 -14.24
CA GLY A 132 1.98 -15.59 -13.71
C GLY A 132 1.54 -17.02 -14.04
N TYR A 133 0.39 -17.14 -14.69
CA TYR A 133 -0.21 -18.45 -15.01
C TYR A 133 0.03 -18.91 -16.46
N GLY A 134 0.77 -18.14 -17.25
CA GLY A 134 1.21 -18.50 -18.60
C GLY A 134 0.08 -18.83 -19.56
N ALA A 135 0.39 -19.71 -20.52
CA ALA A 135 -0.54 -20.15 -21.56
C ALA A 135 -1.70 -21.02 -21.06
N ARG A 136 -1.64 -21.50 -19.82
CA ARG A 136 -2.73 -22.33 -19.24
C ARG A 136 -3.84 -21.49 -18.61
N GLY A 137 -3.52 -20.30 -18.13
CA GLY A 137 -4.41 -19.55 -17.26
C GLY A 137 -4.69 -20.27 -15.95
N TYR A 138 -5.78 -19.92 -15.26
CA TYR A 138 -6.13 -20.50 -13.97
C TYR A 138 -7.66 -20.48 -13.73
N GLY A 139 -8.11 -21.45 -12.92
CA GLY A 139 -9.47 -21.44 -12.39
C GLY A 139 -10.59 -21.61 -13.43
N GLY A 140 -10.37 -22.45 -14.48
CA GLY A 140 -11.41 -22.75 -15.47
C GLY A 140 -11.87 -21.54 -16.29
N GLY A 141 -10.96 -20.59 -16.55
CA GLY A 141 -11.26 -19.36 -17.31
C GLY A 141 -11.38 -18.11 -16.43
N LEU A 142 -11.20 -18.25 -15.12
CA LEU A 142 -11.15 -17.10 -14.21
C LEU A 142 -9.99 -16.17 -14.58
N ILE A 143 -8.83 -16.76 -14.88
CA ILE A 143 -7.67 -16.09 -15.46
C ILE A 143 -7.44 -16.73 -16.83
N PRO A 144 -7.62 -15.96 -17.93
CA PRO A 144 -7.45 -16.47 -19.28
C PRO A 144 -6.00 -16.89 -19.57
N PRO A 145 -5.78 -17.72 -20.62
CA PRO A 145 -4.44 -17.94 -21.14
C PRO A 145 -3.73 -16.64 -21.50
N ASN A 146 -2.44 -16.56 -21.20
CA ASN A 146 -1.59 -15.40 -21.50
C ASN A 146 -2.07 -14.07 -20.90
N ALA A 147 -2.77 -14.12 -19.76
CA ALA A 147 -3.22 -12.93 -19.07
C ALA A 147 -2.07 -12.23 -18.34
N THR A 148 -1.97 -10.92 -18.51
CA THR A 148 -1.19 -10.04 -17.65
C THR A 148 -2.02 -9.74 -16.40
N LEU A 149 -1.39 -9.79 -15.24
CA LEU A 149 -2.06 -9.62 -13.95
C LEU A 149 -1.54 -8.37 -13.25
N ILE A 150 -2.42 -7.71 -12.52
CA ILE A 150 -2.02 -6.64 -11.61
C ILE A 150 -2.51 -6.94 -10.21
N PHE A 151 -1.62 -6.76 -9.23
CA PHE A 151 -1.92 -6.96 -7.82
C PHE A 151 -1.55 -5.72 -7.01
N ASP A 152 -2.40 -5.35 -6.09
CA ASP A 152 -2.01 -4.52 -4.96
C ASP A 152 -1.74 -5.45 -3.78
N VAL A 153 -0.55 -5.33 -3.20
CA VAL A 153 -0.10 -6.18 -2.10
C VAL A 153 0.36 -5.33 -0.91
N GLU A 154 0.11 -5.82 0.28
CA GLU A 154 0.54 -5.24 1.55
C GLU A 154 1.20 -6.32 2.39
N LEU A 155 2.49 -6.14 2.73
CA LEU A 155 3.24 -7.08 3.56
C LEU A 155 3.04 -6.74 5.03
N LEU A 156 2.25 -7.56 5.74
CA LEU A 156 1.87 -7.34 7.14
C LEU A 156 2.93 -7.87 8.11
N GLY A 157 3.61 -8.95 7.76
CA GLY A 157 4.59 -9.57 8.63
C GLY A 157 5.34 -10.71 7.96
N VAL A 158 6.38 -11.18 8.64
CA VAL A 158 7.16 -12.38 8.30
C VAL A 158 7.31 -13.26 9.54
N LYS A 159 7.27 -14.58 9.35
CA LYS A 159 7.43 -15.60 10.40
C LYS A 159 8.60 -16.50 10.08
#